data_19e26251dc978e6a07a161352f331f84
#
_entry.id   19e26251dc978e6a07a161352f331f84
#
_cell.length_a   1.000
_cell.length_b   1.000
_cell.length_c   1.000
_cell.angle_alpha   90.00
_cell.angle_beta   90.00
_cell.angle_gamma   90.00
#
_symmetry.space_group_name_H-M   'P 1'
#
loop_
_entity.id
_entity.type
_entity.pdbx_description
1 polymer ?
#
loop_
_entity_poly.entity_id
_entity_poly.type
_entity_poly.pdbx_seq_one_letter_code
_entity_poly.pdbx_strand_id
1 'polypeptide(L)'
;FCSPKYKEYGYKLNEIKYWMPVDQYIGGVEHAILHLLYSRFFMRALTFKNKKFNYIEPFKSLFTQGMVCHETYKNEQKKWLYPYEVEKNPDGILISKKDKQKVSVGPSESMSKSKKNIVDPEEMINIYGADSIRWFMLSDSPPEKDVQWSVEGVSAAAKFIQKIWKLNNDILNNKNTTFETNDLFLKKAVNKTVYNVTKNLDNFHYNVVIANIHEIYNLFHDHVINSKTSVKTLKNEWEKITMLLMPLIPHLANECCEKINKNFYWPGHDAELLKENDCTIVIQVNGKKRGLLEVPINTKEKVVLEKSKVVENVSKYIANSTIIKKIYIKNRLVNFIIK
;
A
#
# COMPACT_ATOMS: atom_id res chain seq x y z
N PHE A 1 -13.01 -2.80 30.77
CA PHE A 1 -12.03 -3.29 29.79
C PHE A 1 -10.67 -3.55 30.45
N CYS A 2 -10.07 -2.53 31.11
CA CYS A 2 -8.71 -2.67 31.67
C CYS A 2 -8.60 -3.67 32.83
N SER A 3 -9.70 -3.95 33.54
CA SER A 3 -9.71 -4.84 34.72
C SER A 3 -10.90 -5.82 34.69
N PRO A 4 -11.03 -6.66 33.64
CA PRO A 4 -12.25 -7.46 33.44
C PRO A 4 -12.51 -8.53 34.51
N LYS A 5 -11.48 -8.94 35.22
CA LYS A 5 -11.58 -9.95 36.31
C LYS A 5 -11.69 -9.34 37.72
N TYR A 6 -11.70 -8.01 37.82
CA TYR A 6 -11.77 -7.35 39.11
C TYR A 6 -13.23 -7.35 39.61
N LYS A 7 -13.46 -7.88 40.80
CA LYS A 7 -14.80 -8.07 41.38
C LYS A 7 -15.24 -6.95 42.30
N GLU A 8 -14.32 -6.10 42.72
CA GLU A 8 -14.62 -4.94 43.52
C GLU A 8 -15.07 -3.77 42.65
N TYR A 9 -15.50 -2.68 43.27
CA TYR A 9 -16.01 -1.53 42.56
C TYR A 9 -14.89 -0.81 41.77
N GLY A 10 -15.12 -0.58 40.48
CA GLY A 10 -14.27 0.24 39.62
C GLY A 10 -13.20 -0.56 38.88
N TYR A 11 -11.95 -0.40 39.27
CA TYR A 11 -10.79 -0.90 38.50
C TYR A 11 -9.55 -1.07 39.37
N LYS A 12 -8.60 -1.90 38.96
CA LYS A 12 -7.25 -2.00 39.56
C LYS A 12 -6.32 -0.93 38.98
N LEU A 13 -5.74 -0.13 39.84
CA LEU A 13 -4.85 0.95 39.42
C LEU A 13 -3.62 0.48 38.61
N ASN A 14 -3.06 -0.65 38.96
CA ASN A 14 -1.89 -1.20 38.22
C ASN A 14 -2.27 -1.62 36.80
N GLU A 15 -3.45 -2.19 36.60
CA GLU A 15 -3.95 -2.55 35.26
C GLU A 15 -4.27 -1.31 34.44
N ILE A 16 -4.87 -0.28 35.06
CA ILE A 16 -5.10 1.01 34.39
C ILE A 16 -3.78 1.66 33.96
N LYS A 17 -2.77 1.68 34.84
CA LYS A 17 -1.45 2.25 34.49
C LYS A 17 -0.79 1.55 33.32
N TYR A 18 -1.06 0.27 33.12
CA TYR A 18 -0.52 -0.50 32.00
C TYR A 18 -1.29 -0.22 30.70
N TRP A 19 -2.65 -0.21 30.74
CA TRP A 19 -3.49 -0.12 29.56
C TRP A 19 -3.82 1.31 29.10
N MET A 20 -3.72 2.29 29.99
CA MET A 20 -4.17 3.66 29.71
C MET A 20 -3.02 4.67 29.75
N PRO A 21 -3.09 5.72 28.91
CA PRO A 21 -4.05 5.90 27.82
C PRO A 21 -3.81 4.91 26.70
N VAL A 22 -4.83 4.61 25.90
CA VAL A 22 -4.71 3.72 24.72
C VAL A 22 -3.71 4.33 23.71
N ASP A 23 -2.76 3.54 23.23
CA ASP A 23 -1.68 4.05 22.40
C ASP A 23 -2.17 4.55 21.05
N GLN A 24 -3.05 3.77 20.38
CA GLN A 24 -3.60 4.12 19.09
C GLN A 24 -5.09 3.74 19.04
N TYR A 25 -5.94 4.69 18.66
CA TYR A 25 -7.36 4.47 18.42
C TYR A 25 -7.70 4.71 16.96
N ILE A 26 -8.40 3.76 16.34
CA ILE A 26 -8.74 3.80 14.92
C ILE A 26 -10.26 3.69 14.79
N GLY A 27 -10.88 4.60 14.04
CA GLY A 27 -12.31 4.59 13.79
C GLY A 27 -12.75 5.60 12.76
N GLY A 28 -14.00 5.52 12.29
CA GLY A 28 -14.57 6.45 11.34
C GLY A 28 -14.81 7.83 11.94
N VAL A 29 -14.83 8.85 11.08
CA VAL A 29 -15.06 10.26 11.46
C VAL A 29 -16.42 10.48 12.12
N GLU A 30 -17.41 9.64 11.82
CA GLU A 30 -18.76 9.71 12.39
C GLU A 30 -18.77 9.56 13.92
N HIS A 31 -17.75 8.94 14.49
CA HIS A 31 -17.62 8.78 15.94
C HIS A 31 -17.13 10.03 16.67
N ALA A 32 -16.71 11.07 15.96
CA ALA A 32 -16.16 12.28 16.56
C ALA A 32 -17.12 12.97 17.55
N ILE A 33 -18.41 13.06 17.20
CA ILE A 33 -19.47 13.68 18.02
C ILE A 33 -20.30 12.67 18.81
N LEU A 34 -19.98 11.37 18.69
CA LEU A 34 -20.66 10.29 19.43
C LEU A 34 -19.71 9.64 20.44
N HIS A 35 -19.14 8.51 20.07
CA HIS A 35 -18.29 7.70 20.94
C HIS A 35 -17.06 8.46 21.46
N LEU A 36 -16.37 9.23 20.63
CA LEU A 36 -15.16 9.95 21.05
C LEU A 36 -15.49 11.04 22.07
N LEU A 37 -16.60 11.76 21.89
CA LEU A 37 -17.05 12.76 22.84
C LEU A 37 -17.39 12.13 24.20
N TYR A 38 -18.15 11.02 24.19
CA TYR A 38 -18.51 10.34 25.41
C TYR A 38 -17.31 9.72 26.14
N SER A 39 -16.38 9.09 25.43
CA SER A 39 -15.19 8.52 26.04
C SER A 39 -14.33 9.59 26.74
N ARG A 40 -14.17 10.76 26.13
CA ARG A 40 -13.45 11.90 26.73
C ARG A 40 -14.20 12.45 27.96
N PHE A 41 -15.52 12.57 27.87
CA PHE A 41 -16.35 13.00 29.01
C PHE A 41 -16.19 12.03 30.19
N PHE A 42 -16.30 10.72 29.96
CA PHE A 42 -16.13 9.71 31.01
C PHE A 42 -14.74 9.76 31.65
N MET A 43 -13.69 9.90 30.87
CA MET A 43 -12.34 10.01 31.43
C MET A 43 -12.21 11.24 32.34
N ARG A 44 -12.74 12.38 31.91
CA ARG A 44 -12.74 13.62 32.72
C ARG A 44 -13.60 13.49 33.97
N ALA A 45 -14.75 12.84 33.87
CA ALA A 45 -15.61 12.58 35.03
C ALA A 45 -14.92 11.67 36.07
N LEU A 46 -14.24 10.60 35.60
CA LEU A 46 -13.50 9.69 36.47
C LEU A 46 -12.27 10.35 37.13
N THR A 47 -11.65 11.33 36.48
CA THR A 47 -10.54 12.08 37.05
C THR A 47 -10.98 13.20 37.99
N PHE A 48 -12.24 13.62 37.91
CA PHE A 48 -12.74 14.73 38.73
C PHE A 48 -12.66 14.39 40.21
N LYS A 49 -11.88 15.19 40.95
CA LYS A 49 -11.58 14.99 42.39
C LYS A 49 -10.91 13.64 42.74
N ASN A 50 -10.47 12.88 41.76
CA ASN A 50 -9.84 11.56 41.97
C ASN A 50 -8.33 11.65 41.72
N LYS A 51 -7.54 11.88 42.78
CA LYS A 51 -6.08 11.97 42.69
C LYS A 51 -5.37 10.70 42.25
N LYS A 52 -6.03 9.53 42.37
CA LYS A 52 -5.46 8.22 42.01
C LYS A 52 -5.62 7.89 40.53
N PHE A 53 -6.61 8.50 39.86
CA PHE A 53 -6.89 8.32 38.44
C PHE A 53 -6.63 9.65 37.72
N ASN A 54 -5.53 9.76 37.02
CA ASN A 54 -5.08 11.00 36.40
C ASN A 54 -4.91 10.87 34.87
N TYR A 55 -5.95 10.36 34.21
CA TYR A 55 -6.01 10.25 32.76
C TYR A 55 -7.14 11.12 32.23
N ILE A 56 -6.81 12.27 31.68
CA ILE A 56 -7.79 13.26 31.17
C ILE A 56 -8.28 12.83 29.77
N GLU A 57 -7.37 12.28 28.94
CA GLU A 57 -7.67 11.83 27.60
C GLU A 57 -7.55 10.30 27.51
N PRO A 58 -8.53 9.61 26.87
CA PRO A 58 -8.53 8.15 26.78
C PRO A 58 -7.49 7.60 25.80
N PHE A 59 -7.10 8.38 24.79
CA PHE A 59 -6.24 7.94 23.68
C PHE A 59 -5.03 8.88 23.54
N LYS A 60 -3.84 8.32 23.31
CA LYS A 60 -2.64 9.09 22.95
C LYS A 60 -2.68 9.59 21.53
N SER A 61 -3.20 8.75 20.63
CA SER A 61 -3.25 8.98 19.21
C SER A 61 -4.58 8.52 18.65
N LEU A 62 -5.14 9.29 17.72
CA LEU A 62 -6.36 9.00 17.00
C LEU A 62 -6.05 8.96 15.51
N PHE A 63 -6.49 7.89 14.85
CA PHE A 63 -6.48 7.79 13.41
C PHE A 63 -7.92 7.69 12.89
N THR A 64 -8.32 8.66 12.07
CA THR A 64 -9.67 8.74 11.52
C THR A 64 -9.67 8.15 10.12
N GLN A 65 -10.37 7.03 9.94
CA GLN A 65 -10.49 6.36 8.65
C GLN A 65 -11.67 6.91 7.84
N GLY A 66 -11.53 6.87 6.50
CA GLY A 66 -12.60 7.20 5.57
C GLY A 66 -13.68 6.13 5.51
N MET A 67 -14.74 6.43 4.78
CA MET A 67 -15.91 5.56 4.61
C MET A 67 -15.75 4.65 3.39
N VAL A 68 -16.41 3.49 3.42
CA VAL A 68 -16.57 2.67 2.22
C VAL A 68 -17.83 3.14 1.51
N CYS A 69 -17.65 3.59 0.27
CA CYS A 69 -18.70 4.17 -0.57
C CYS A 69 -19.06 3.23 -1.72
N HIS A 70 -20.31 3.26 -2.14
CA HIS A 70 -20.78 2.55 -3.31
C HIS A 70 -21.82 3.39 -4.06
N GLU A 71 -21.89 3.20 -5.37
CA GLU A 71 -22.96 3.79 -6.19
C GLU A 71 -24.33 3.42 -5.66
N THR A 72 -25.29 4.30 -5.90
CA THR A 72 -26.68 4.09 -5.53
C THR A 72 -27.52 3.81 -6.77
N TYR A 73 -28.48 2.90 -6.66
CA TYR A 73 -29.30 2.45 -7.78
C TYR A 73 -30.79 2.68 -7.50
N LYS A 74 -31.51 3.18 -8.50
CA LYS A 74 -32.97 3.35 -8.45
C LYS A 74 -33.63 2.77 -9.67
N ASN A 75 -34.77 2.12 -9.47
CA ASN A 75 -35.66 1.74 -10.57
C ASN A 75 -36.45 2.93 -11.09
N GLU A 76 -37.27 2.74 -12.12
CA GLU A 76 -38.16 3.78 -12.72
C GLU A 76 -39.15 4.37 -11.72
N GLN A 77 -39.59 3.60 -10.72
CA GLN A 77 -40.44 4.08 -9.62
C GLN A 77 -39.67 4.82 -8.52
N LYS A 78 -38.37 5.16 -8.75
CA LYS A 78 -37.50 5.83 -7.80
C LYS A 78 -37.24 5.05 -6.48
N LYS A 79 -37.49 3.75 -6.45
CA LYS A 79 -37.17 2.88 -5.33
C LYS A 79 -35.72 2.44 -5.39
N TRP A 80 -35.05 2.40 -4.24
CA TRP A 80 -33.69 1.93 -4.13
C TRP A 80 -33.56 0.43 -4.42
N LEU A 81 -32.52 0.06 -5.15
CA LEU A 81 -32.15 -1.32 -5.47
C LEU A 81 -30.82 -1.66 -4.82
N TYR A 82 -30.65 -2.92 -4.42
CA TYR A 82 -29.36 -3.44 -4.02
C TYR A 82 -28.46 -3.68 -5.23
N PRO A 83 -27.11 -3.63 -5.09
CA PRO A 83 -26.18 -3.93 -6.18
C PRO A 83 -26.44 -5.28 -6.85
N TYR A 84 -26.79 -6.31 -6.07
CA TYR A 84 -27.07 -7.64 -6.60
C TYR A 84 -28.40 -7.75 -7.37
N GLU A 85 -29.31 -6.78 -7.24
CA GLU A 85 -30.56 -6.68 -8.01
C GLU A 85 -30.36 -6.06 -9.40
N VAL A 86 -29.13 -5.56 -9.70
CA VAL A 86 -28.78 -4.86 -10.93
C VAL A 86 -27.82 -5.69 -11.77
N GLU A 87 -27.92 -5.60 -13.08
CA GLU A 87 -26.99 -6.21 -14.03
C GLU A 87 -26.79 -5.30 -15.27
N LYS A 88 -25.71 -5.56 -16.01
CA LYS A 88 -25.49 -4.93 -17.32
C LYS A 88 -26.10 -5.78 -18.43
N ASN A 89 -26.89 -5.17 -19.30
CA ASN A 89 -27.35 -5.81 -20.53
C ASN A 89 -26.20 -5.88 -21.57
N PRO A 90 -26.37 -6.58 -22.72
CA PRO A 90 -25.35 -6.65 -23.77
C PRO A 90 -24.85 -5.30 -24.28
N ASP A 91 -25.69 -4.26 -24.23
CA ASP A 91 -25.35 -2.89 -24.63
C ASP A 91 -24.62 -2.09 -23.53
N GLY A 92 -24.33 -2.71 -22.38
CA GLY A 92 -23.65 -2.09 -21.24
C GLY A 92 -24.56 -1.21 -20.37
N ILE A 93 -25.87 -1.19 -20.61
CA ILE A 93 -26.83 -0.41 -19.82
C ILE A 93 -27.21 -1.19 -18.58
N LEU A 94 -27.24 -0.50 -17.42
CA LEU A 94 -27.68 -1.09 -16.16
C LEU A 94 -29.21 -1.26 -16.15
N ILE A 95 -29.63 -2.47 -15.86
CA ILE A 95 -31.03 -2.88 -15.79
C ILE A 95 -31.31 -3.67 -14.50
N SER A 96 -32.54 -3.63 -14.04
CA SER A 96 -33.00 -4.47 -12.94
C SER A 96 -33.11 -5.93 -13.41
N LYS A 97 -32.55 -6.83 -12.63
CA LYS A 97 -32.63 -8.28 -12.91
C LYS A 97 -34.07 -8.79 -12.95
N LYS A 98 -34.95 -8.19 -12.13
CA LYS A 98 -36.31 -8.64 -11.90
C LYS A 98 -37.23 -8.35 -13.10
N ASP A 99 -37.22 -7.13 -13.60
CA ASP A 99 -38.17 -6.62 -14.57
C ASP A 99 -37.51 -6.12 -15.88
N LYS A 100 -36.16 -6.20 -15.93
CA LYS A 100 -35.33 -5.77 -17.08
C LYS A 100 -35.47 -4.28 -17.43
N GLN A 101 -36.06 -3.48 -16.55
CA GLN A 101 -36.21 -2.05 -16.74
C GLN A 101 -34.87 -1.33 -16.47
N LYS A 102 -34.69 -0.17 -17.09
CA LYS A 102 -33.49 0.64 -16.92
C LYS A 102 -33.35 1.12 -15.48
N VAL A 103 -32.13 1.06 -14.97
CA VAL A 103 -31.75 1.54 -13.63
C VAL A 103 -31.03 2.87 -13.76
N SER A 104 -31.42 3.83 -12.92
CA SER A 104 -30.69 5.09 -12.78
C SER A 104 -29.58 4.93 -11.74
N VAL A 105 -28.36 5.32 -12.12
CA VAL A 105 -27.18 5.34 -11.23
C VAL A 105 -27.12 6.71 -10.59
N GLY A 106 -27.07 6.71 -9.26
CA GLY A 106 -26.82 7.92 -8.47
C GLY A 106 -25.36 8.00 -8.01
N PRO A 107 -25.01 9.05 -7.27
CA PRO A 107 -23.63 9.24 -6.80
C PRO A 107 -23.19 8.10 -5.88
N SER A 108 -21.87 7.89 -5.83
CA SER A 108 -21.27 7.05 -4.82
C SER A 108 -21.35 7.75 -3.46
N GLU A 109 -21.91 7.05 -2.51
CA GLU A 109 -22.13 7.54 -1.16
C GLU A 109 -21.77 6.46 -0.13
N SER A 110 -21.54 6.87 1.09
CA SER A 110 -21.34 5.95 2.22
C SER A 110 -22.44 4.87 2.24
N MET A 111 -22.01 3.61 2.38
CA MET A 111 -22.89 2.46 2.37
C MET A 111 -23.93 2.54 3.50
N SER A 112 -25.21 2.36 3.17
CA SER A 112 -26.30 2.37 4.14
C SER A 112 -27.44 1.42 3.75
N LYS A 113 -28.08 0.81 4.75
CA LYS A 113 -29.24 -0.06 4.55
C LYS A 113 -30.43 0.70 3.95
N SER A 114 -30.60 1.97 4.29
CA SER A 114 -31.70 2.82 3.79
C SER A 114 -31.63 3.10 2.30
N LYS A 115 -30.41 3.25 1.75
CA LYS A 115 -30.14 3.46 0.33
C LYS A 115 -29.87 2.17 -0.43
N LYS A 116 -29.81 1.03 0.27
CA LYS A 116 -29.54 -0.29 -0.29
C LYS A 116 -28.22 -0.40 -1.07
N ASN A 117 -27.28 0.51 -0.87
CA ASN A 117 -25.99 0.50 -1.54
C ASN A 117 -24.90 -0.25 -0.75
N ILE A 118 -25.30 -1.28 -0.02
CA ILE A 118 -24.42 -2.13 0.79
C ILE A 118 -23.97 -3.36 0.01
N VAL A 119 -22.76 -3.79 0.28
CA VAL A 119 -22.18 -5.05 -0.19
C VAL A 119 -21.95 -5.92 1.04
N ASP A 120 -22.35 -7.19 0.95
CA ASP A 120 -22.15 -8.15 2.04
C ASP A 120 -20.68 -8.62 2.05
N PRO A 121 -19.91 -8.30 3.10
CA PRO A 121 -18.53 -8.75 3.22
C PRO A 121 -18.37 -10.28 3.22
N GLU A 122 -19.33 -11.01 3.82
CA GLU A 122 -19.28 -12.47 3.92
C GLU A 122 -19.42 -13.10 2.53
N GLU A 123 -20.34 -12.63 1.72
CA GLU A 123 -20.48 -13.07 0.33
C GLU A 123 -19.19 -12.83 -0.46
N MET A 124 -18.60 -11.64 -0.33
CA MET A 124 -17.36 -11.27 -1.02
C MET A 124 -16.16 -12.13 -0.56
N ILE A 125 -16.07 -12.42 0.74
CA ILE A 125 -15.03 -13.29 1.30
C ILE A 125 -15.18 -14.73 0.75
N ASN A 126 -16.41 -15.22 0.65
CA ASN A 126 -16.67 -16.55 0.10
C ASN A 126 -16.29 -16.67 -1.37
N ILE A 127 -16.44 -15.60 -2.16
CA ILE A 127 -16.11 -15.59 -3.60
C ILE A 127 -14.61 -15.36 -3.83
N TYR A 128 -14.01 -14.39 -3.17
CA TYR A 128 -12.67 -13.89 -3.49
C TYR A 128 -11.61 -14.22 -2.42
N GLY A 129 -12.01 -14.65 -1.24
CA GLY A 129 -11.15 -14.84 -0.09
C GLY A 129 -10.87 -13.55 0.69
N ALA A 130 -10.65 -13.68 2.01
CA ALA A 130 -10.43 -12.54 2.90
C ALA A 130 -9.19 -11.71 2.52
N ASP A 131 -8.10 -12.35 2.08
CA ASP A 131 -6.89 -11.65 1.67
C ASP A 131 -7.10 -10.71 0.47
N SER A 132 -7.99 -11.11 -0.48
CA SER A 132 -8.30 -10.27 -1.64
C SER A 132 -9.06 -9.01 -1.24
N ILE A 133 -9.99 -9.13 -0.31
CA ILE A 133 -10.73 -7.98 0.24
C ILE A 133 -9.78 -7.06 0.99
N ARG A 134 -8.91 -7.62 1.85
CA ARG A 134 -7.89 -6.84 2.59
C ARG A 134 -6.98 -6.09 1.63
N TRP A 135 -6.46 -6.79 0.62
CA TRP A 135 -5.59 -6.17 -0.38
C TRP A 135 -6.27 -5.01 -1.10
N PHE A 136 -7.50 -5.20 -1.57
CA PHE A 136 -8.29 -4.15 -2.21
C PHE A 136 -8.48 -2.94 -1.29
N MET A 137 -8.94 -3.17 -0.06
CA MET A 137 -9.21 -2.09 0.92
C MET A 137 -7.95 -1.27 1.27
N LEU A 138 -6.77 -1.90 1.24
CA LEU A 138 -5.51 -1.25 1.57
C LEU A 138 -4.82 -0.59 0.36
N SER A 139 -5.27 -0.88 -0.88
CA SER A 139 -4.55 -0.48 -2.11
C SER A 139 -5.03 0.82 -2.73
N ASP A 140 -6.33 1.13 -2.64
CA ASP A 140 -6.96 2.17 -3.47
C ASP A 140 -6.50 3.58 -3.10
N SER A 141 -6.60 3.93 -1.82
CA SER A 141 -6.33 5.29 -1.34
C SER A 141 -5.72 5.28 0.06
N PRO A 142 -5.15 6.41 0.51
CA PRO A 142 -4.79 6.57 1.91
C PRO A 142 -6.00 6.27 2.81
N PRO A 143 -5.82 5.58 3.93
CA PRO A 143 -6.95 5.09 4.74
C PRO A 143 -7.80 6.19 5.38
N GLU A 144 -7.34 7.45 5.37
CA GLU A 144 -8.14 8.62 5.79
C GLU A 144 -9.17 9.07 4.76
N LYS A 145 -9.03 8.59 3.50
CA LYS A 145 -9.95 8.93 2.41
C LYS A 145 -11.00 7.85 2.23
N ASP A 146 -12.13 8.25 1.66
CA ASP A 146 -13.17 7.32 1.29
C ASP A 146 -12.69 6.34 0.23
N VAL A 147 -13.07 5.07 0.39
CA VAL A 147 -12.79 3.97 -0.54
C VAL A 147 -14.03 3.73 -1.41
N GLN A 148 -13.85 3.81 -2.71
CA GLN A 148 -14.87 3.45 -3.67
C GLN A 148 -14.90 1.93 -3.85
N TRP A 149 -15.97 1.28 -3.42
CA TRP A 149 -16.11 -0.17 -3.65
C TRP A 149 -16.19 -0.50 -5.14
N SER A 150 -15.42 -1.49 -5.56
CA SER A 150 -15.40 -2.00 -6.94
C SER A 150 -15.19 -3.51 -6.95
N VAL A 151 -16.10 -4.23 -7.56
CA VAL A 151 -15.98 -5.69 -7.75
C VAL A 151 -14.81 -6.02 -8.68
N GLU A 152 -14.57 -5.19 -9.69
CA GLU A 152 -13.43 -5.29 -10.59
C GLU A 152 -12.11 -5.11 -9.84
N GLY A 153 -12.06 -4.16 -8.90
CA GLY A 153 -10.91 -3.93 -8.03
C GLY A 153 -10.60 -5.14 -7.14
N VAL A 154 -11.63 -5.71 -6.52
CA VAL A 154 -11.49 -6.96 -5.73
C VAL A 154 -11.03 -8.13 -6.59
N SER A 155 -11.59 -8.30 -7.79
CA SER A 155 -11.16 -9.33 -8.74
C SER A 155 -9.71 -9.15 -9.17
N ALA A 156 -9.26 -7.92 -9.40
CA ALA A 156 -7.87 -7.61 -9.71
C ALA A 156 -6.93 -7.96 -8.53
N ALA A 157 -7.35 -7.65 -7.30
CA ALA A 157 -6.63 -8.03 -6.09
C ALA A 157 -6.49 -9.56 -5.98
N ALA A 158 -7.58 -10.31 -6.18
CA ALA A 158 -7.57 -11.77 -6.16
C ALA A 158 -6.58 -12.36 -7.19
N LYS A 159 -6.58 -11.81 -8.42
CA LYS A 159 -5.63 -12.22 -9.47
C LYS A 159 -4.18 -11.93 -9.07
N PHE A 160 -3.93 -10.80 -8.40
CA PHE A 160 -2.59 -10.47 -7.95
C PHE A 160 -2.10 -11.41 -6.83
N ILE A 161 -2.96 -11.76 -5.88
CA ILE A 161 -2.66 -12.74 -4.84
C ILE A 161 -2.30 -14.10 -5.46
N GLN A 162 -3.04 -14.54 -6.47
CA GLN A 162 -2.70 -15.77 -7.21
C GLN A 162 -1.34 -15.67 -7.90
N LYS A 163 -0.98 -14.50 -8.44
CA LYS A 163 0.35 -14.27 -9.04
C LYS A 163 1.47 -14.35 -7.98
N ILE A 164 1.25 -13.81 -6.78
CA ILE A 164 2.22 -13.94 -5.67
C ILE A 164 2.42 -15.43 -5.33
N TRP A 165 1.32 -16.19 -5.20
CA TRP A 165 1.39 -17.61 -4.94
C TRP A 165 2.16 -18.38 -6.01
N LYS A 166 1.88 -18.09 -7.28
CA LYS A 166 2.61 -18.70 -8.40
C LYS A 166 4.09 -18.36 -8.32
N LEU A 167 4.45 -17.09 -8.14
CA LEU A 167 5.84 -16.65 -8.04
C LEU A 167 6.57 -17.33 -6.86
N ASN A 168 5.90 -17.48 -5.72
CA ASN A 168 6.45 -18.22 -4.57
C ASN A 168 6.82 -19.66 -4.98
N ASN A 169 5.92 -20.36 -5.65
CA ASN A 169 6.19 -21.74 -6.11
C ASN A 169 7.30 -21.78 -7.17
N ASP A 170 7.33 -20.83 -8.10
CA ASP A 170 8.37 -20.73 -9.13
C ASP A 170 9.76 -20.50 -8.49
N ILE A 171 9.86 -19.66 -7.45
CA ILE A 171 11.10 -19.43 -6.71
C ILE A 171 11.55 -20.68 -5.95
N LEU A 172 10.63 -21.34 -5.23
CA LEU A 172 10.96 -22.51 -4.42
C LEU A 172 11.42 -23.70 -5.27
N ASN A 173 10.82 -23.87 -6.45
CA ASN A 173 11.14 -24.94 -7.39
C ASN A 173 12.27 -24.57 -8.35
N ASN A 174 12.80 -23.34 -8.30
CA ASN A 174 13.87 -22.91 -9.18
C ASN A 174 15.16 -23.71 -8.89
N LYS A 175 15.71 -24.33 -9.95
CA LYS A 175 16.94 -25.15 -9.92
C LYS A 175 18.08 -24.55 -10.75
N ASN A 176 17.87 -23.39 -11.35
CA ASN A 176 18.85 -22.77 -12.23
C ASN A 176 20.11 -22.37 -11.44
N THR A 177 21.25 -22.90 -11.85
CA THR A 177 22.57 -22.56 -11.30
C THR A 177 23.15 -21.37 -12.07
N THR A 178 22.54 -20.21 -11.89
CA THR A 178 23.06 -19.00 -12.56
C THR A 178 23.99 -18.21 -11.62
N PHE A 179 24.85 -17.45 -12.25
CA PHE A 179 25.94 -16.72 -11.64
C PHE A 179 25.47 -15.48 -10.86
N GLU A 180 26.23 -15.11 -9.86
CA GLU A 180 25.97 -14.08 -8.80
C GLU A 180 25.91 -12.61 -9.30
N THR A 181 25.79 -12.35 -10.59
CA THR A 181 25.99 -11.01 -11.17
C THR A 181 25.05 -9.93 -10.64
N ASN A 182 23.82 -10.30 -10.26
CA ASN A 182 22.82 -9.35 -9.75
C ASN A 182 22.37 -9.59 -8.31
N ASP A 183 23.08 -10.45 -7.58
CA ASP A 183 22.73 -10.78 -6.19
C ASP A 183 22.75 -9.55 -5.28
N LEU A 184 23.76 -8.69 -5.41
CA LEU A 184 23.86 -7.45 -4.63
C LEU A 184 22.74 -6.47 -4.96
N PHE A 185 22.38 -6.37 -6.24
CA PHE A 185 21.28 -5.49 -6.67
C PHE A 185 19.96 -5.93 -6.05
N LEU A 186 19.62 -7.22 -6.11
CA LEU A 186 18.40 -7.75 -5.50
C LEU A 186 18.39 -7.55 -3.98
N LYS A 187 19.51 -7.83 -3.29
CA LYS A 187 19.66 -7.60 -1.84
C LYS A 187 19.42 -6.13 -1.47
N LYS A 188 19.98 -5.18 -2.22
CA LYS A 188 19.74 -3.75 -1.99
C LYS A 188 18.28 -3.38 -2.21
N ALA A 189 17.65 -3.87 -3.27
CA ALA A 189 16.25 -3.60 -3.57
C ALA A 189 15.33 -4.14 -2.47
N VAL A 190 15.54 -5.38 -2.02
CA VAL A 190 14.77 -5.97 -0.90
C VAL A 190 15.00 -5.20 0.39
N ASN A 191 16.25 -4.85 0.69
CA ASN A 191 16.59 -4.08 1.89
C ASN A 191 15.88 -2.71 1.90
N LYS A 192 15.85 -2.01 0.76
CA LYS A 192 15.10 -0.76 0.58
C LYS A 192 13.59 -0.97 0.75
N THR A 193 13.06 -2.07 0.22
CA THR A 193 11.64 -2.44 0.38
C THR A 193 11.30 -2.69 1.84
N VAL A 194 12.12 -3.46 2.57
CA VAL A 194 11.93 -3.69 4.01
C VAL A 194 11.87 -2.37 4.78
N TYR A 195 12.82 -1.47 4.55
CA TYR A 195 12.85 -0.15 5.18
C TYR A 195 11.58 0.67 4.85
N ASN A 196 11.22 0.76 3.57
CA ASN A 196 10.08 1.56 3.12
C ASN A 196 8.76 1.01 3.66
N VAL A 197 8.56 -0.30 3.59
CA VAL A 197 7.35 -0.97 4.09
C VAL A 197 7.22 -0.77 5.60
N THR A 198 8.28 -0.99 6.37
CA THR A 198 8.27 -0.77 7.82
C THR A 198 7.86 0.68 8.15
N LYS A 199 8.54 1.66 7.54
CA LYS A 199 8.25 3.07 7.75
C LYS A 199 6.81 3.46 7.36
N ASN A 200 6.31 2.94 6.24
CA ASN A 200 4.97 3.26 5.76
C ASN A 200 3.87 2.57 6.59
N LEU A 201 4.11 1.37 7.12
CA LEU A 201 3.20 0.72 8.07
C LEU A 201 3.07 1.52 9.37
N ASP A 202 4.19 1.99 9.92
CA ASP A 202 4.21 2.83 11.14
C ASP A 202 3.41 4.14 10.96
N ASN A 203 3.31 4.63 9.73
CA ASN A 203 2.58 5.85 9.39
C ASN A 203 1.20 5.59 8.77
N PHE A 204 0.71 4.35 8.76
CA PHE A 204 -0.57 3.95 8.14
C PHE A 204 -0.68 4.23 6.63
N HIS A 205 0.43 4.41 5.92
CA HIS A 205 0.46 4.62 4.46
C HIS A 205 0.32 3.29 3.70
N TYR A 206 -0.77 2.57 3.92
CA TYR A 206 -0.96 1.20 3.40
C TYR A 206 -0.94 1.12 1.87
N ASN A 207 -1.52 2.09 1.18
CA ASN A 207 -1.50 2.15 -0.28
C ASN A 207 -0.07 2.27 -0.84
N VAL A 208 0.83 2.97 -0.14
CA VAL A 208 2.26 3.04 -0.50
C VAL A 208 2.95 1.71 -0.24
N VAL A 209 2.59 1.02 0.86
CA VAL A 209 3.09 -0.35 1.13
C VAL A 209 2.70 -1.29 0.00
N ILE A 210 1.44 -1.27 -0.43
CA ILE A 210 0.95 -2.07 -1.56
C ILE A 210 1.74 -1.75 -2.85
N ALA A 211 2.01 -0.48 -3.14
CA ALA A 211 2.83 -0.08 -4.28
C ALA A 211 4.25 -0.66 -4.19
N ASN A 212 4.90 -0.58 -3.01
CA ASN A 212 6.23 -1.16 -2.81
C ASN A 212 6.23 -2.68 -3.02
N ILE A 213 5.16 -3.39 -2.61
CA ILE A 213 5.04 -4.83 -2.86
C ILE A 213 4.86 -5.13 -4.36
N HIS A 214 4.09 -4.33 -5.10
CA HIS A 214 3.99 -4.48 -6.55
C HIS A 214 5.33 -4.27 -7.26
N GLU A 215 6.11 -3.26 -6.86
CA GLU A 215 7.43 -2.98 -7.42
C GLU A 215 8.39 -4.16 -7.18
N ILE A 216 8.49 -4.64 -5.94
CA ILE A 216 9.39 -5.73 -5.62
C ILE A 216 8.93 -7.07 -6.23
N TYR A 217 7.62 -7.32 -6.33
CA TYR A 217 7.07 -8.47 -7.05
C TYR A 217 7.54 -8.48 -8.50
N ASN A 218 7.43 -7.36 -9.21
CA ASN A 218 7.84 -7.26 -10.61
C ASN A 218 9.34 -7.53 -10.76
N LEU A 219 10.15 -7.07 -9.82
CA LEU A 219 11.58 -7.32 -9.82
C LEU A 219 11.89 -8.81 -9.64
N PHE A 220 11.27 -9.48 -8.67
CA PHE A 220 11.46 -10.92 -8.47
C PHE A 220 10.99 -11.74 -9.69
N HIS A 221 9.85 -11.38 -10.26
CA HIS A 221 9.31 -12.03 -11.45
C HIS A 221 10.29 -11.93 -12.64
N ASP A 222 10.87 -10.75 -12.87
CA ASP A 222 11.90 -10.54 -13.89
C ASP A 222 13.18 -11.35 -13.61
N HIS A 223 13.63 -11.41 -12.37
CA HIS A 223 14.80 -12.19 -11.96
C HIS A 223 14.60 -13.70 -12.09
N VAL A 224 13.38 -14.20 -11.86
CA VAL A 224 13.03 -15.61 -12.07
C VAL A 224 13.02 -15.96 -13.56
N ILE A 225 12.32 -15.17 -14.38
CA ILE A 225 12.20 -15.44 -15.82
C ILE A 225 13.54 -15.38 -16.53
N ASN A 226 14.34 -14.35 -16.23
CA ASN A 226 15.59 -14.07 -16.92
C ASN A 226 16.82 -14.68 -16.22
N SER A 227 16.62 -15.47 -15.17
CA SER A 227 17.69 -16.14 -14.43
C SER A 227 18.86 -15.21 -14.03
N LYS A 228 18.53 -14.02 -13.53
CA LYS A 228 19.50 -12.94 -13.27
C LYS A 228 20.24 -13.06 -11.93
N THR A 229 19.76 -13.91 -11.02
CA THR A 229 20.21 -13.99 -9.62
C THR A 229 20.41 -15.43 -9.22
N SER A 230 21.36 -15.70 -8.31
CA SER A 230 21.55 -17.03 -7.75
C SER A 230 20.30 -17.51 -7.01
N VAL A 231 19.98 -18.80 -7.13
CA VAL A 231 18.80 -19.44 -6.47
C VAL A 231 18.83 -19.21 -4.96
N LYS A 232 20.02 -19.28 -4.36
CA LYS A 232 20.20 -19.06 -2.92
C LYS A 232 19.77 -17.65 -2.51
N THR A 233 20.25 -16.63 -3.22
CA THR A 233 19.88 -15.23 -2.93
C THR A 233 18.39 -15.01 -3.23
N LEU A 234 17.88 -15.54 -4.34
CA LEU A 234 16.47 -15.42 -4.70
C LEU A 234 15.56 -15.95 -3.58
N LYS A 235 15.85 -17.15 -3.03
CA LYS A 235 15.07 -17.75 -1.95
C LYS A 235 15.19 -16.98 -0.64
N ASN A 236 16.41 -16.60 -0.26
CA ASN A 236 16.64 -15.87 0.99
C ASN A 236 16.01 -14.47 0.99
N GLU A 237 16.06 -13.78 -0.12
CA GLU A 237 15.47 -12.44 -0.22
C GLU A 237 13.95 -12.51 -0.37
N TRP A 238 13.40 -13.53 -1.05
CA TRP A 238 11.96 -13.77 -1.12
C TRP A 238 11.34 -14.10 0.25
N GLU A 239 12.05 -14.85 1.09
CA GLU A 239 11.65 -15.10 2.48
C GLU A 239 11.31 -13.79 3.20
N LYS A 240 12.15 -12.76 3.09
CA LYS A 240 11.90 -11.44 3.71
C LYS A 240 10.63 -10.78 3.17
N ILE A 241 10.42 -10.86 1.85
CA ILE A 241 9.20 -10.30 1.24
C ILE A 241 7.95 -11.03 1.73
N THR A 242 8.01 -12.36 1.86
CA THR A 242 6.89 -13.15 2.42
C THR A 242 6.52 -12.68 3.83
N MET A 243 7.51 -12.34 4.68
CA MET A 243 7.25 -11.78 6.01
C MET A 243 6.56 -10.41 5.97
N LEU A 244 6.92 -9.58 5.00
CA LEU A 244 6.27 -8.25 4.82
C LEU A 244 4.80 -8.37 4.40
N LEU A 245 4.39 -9.48 3.79
CA LEU A 245 3.00 -9.73 3.38
C LEU A 245 2.08 -10.05 4.56
N MET A 246 2.62 -10.50 5.70
CA MET A 246 1.83 -11.00 6.84
C MET A 246 0.78 -10.02 7.35
N PRO A 247 1.06 -8.73 7.58
CA PRO A 247 0.03 -7.78 8.03
C PRO A 247 -1.00 -7.44 6.95
N LEU A 248 -0.72 -7.69 5.68
CA LEU A 248 -1.57 -7.34 4.54
C LEU A 248 -2.50 -8.50 4.14
N ILE A 249 -1.92 -9.65 3.85
CA ILE A 249 -2.58 -10.87 3.34
C ILE A 249 -2.11 -12.09 4.16
N PRO A 250 -2.58 -12.19 5.41
CA PRO A 250 -2.04 -13.17 6.37
C PRO A 250 -2.22 -14.63 5.98
N HIS A 251 -3.30 -15.00 5.29
CA HIS A 251 -3.53 -16.40 4.93
C HIS A 251 -2.51 -16.87 3.89
N LEU A 252 -2.33 -16.11 2.81
CA LEU A 252 -1.32 -16.44 1.81
C LEU A 252 0.10 -16.37 2.39
N ALA A 253 0.40 -15.35 3.17
CA ALA A 253 1.72 -15.18 3.76
C ALA A 253 2.08 -16.34 4.69
N ASN A 254 1.12 -16.80 5.53
CA ASN A 254 1.33 -17.95 6.40
C ASN A 254 1.58 -19.24 5.61
N GLU A 255 0.77 -19.50 4.58
CA GLU A 255 0.96 -20.65 3.69
C GLU A 255 2.34 -20.63 3.00
N CYS A 256 2.81 -19.45 2.59
CA CYS A 256 4.17 -19.29 2.06
C CYS A 256 5.24 -19.58 3.12
N CYS A 257 5.05 -19.12 4.37
CA CYS A 257 5.96 -19.40 5.49
C CYS A 257 6.04 -20.87 5.81
N GLU A 258 4.91 -21.59 5.83
CA GLU A 258 4.87 -23.03 6.04
C GLU A 258 5.66 -23.77 4.96
N LYS A 259 5.52 -23.39 3.69
CA LYS A 259 6.28 -24.03 2.59
C LYS A 259 7.79 -23.84 2.68
N ILE A 260 8.25 -22.74 3.25
CA ILE A 260 9.68 -22.49 3.48
C ILE A 260 10.15 -22.98 4.87
N ASN A 261 9.24 -23.58 5.65
CA ASN A 261 9.47 -24.06 7.02
C ASN A 261 10.05 -22.95 7.94
N LYS A 262 9.43 -21.79 7.95
CA LYS A 262 9.81 -20.61 8.76
C LYS A 262 8.66 -20.10 9.60
N ASN A 263 8.98 -19.72 10.83
CA ASN A 263 8.08 -18.95 11.67
C ASN A 263 8.13 -17.48 11.28
N PHE A 264 7.04 -16.75 11.55
CA PHE A 264 7.00 -15.32 11.31
C PHE A 264 8.06 -14.58 12.13
N TYR A 265 8.74 -13.66 11.49
CA TYR A 265 9.57 -12.63 12.09
C TYR A 265 9.47 -11.34 11.26
N TRP A 266 9.71 -10.17 11.88
CA TRP A 266 9.80 -8.95 11.10
C TRP A 266 11.23 -8.77 10.58
N PRO A 267 11.44 -8.68 9.25
CA PRO A 267 12.79 -8.58 8.70
C PRO A 267 13.42 -7.21 9.03
N GLY A 268 14.65 -7.25 9.51
CA GLY A 268 15.46 -6.05 9.66
C GLY A 268 16.04 -5.56 8.33
N HIS A 269 16.47 -4.30 8.31
CA HIS A 269 17.20 -3.70 7.19
C HIS A 269 18.61 -3.30 7.59
N ASP A 270 19.54 -3.32 6.64
CA ASP A 270 20.93 -2.89 6.81
C ASP A 270 21.08 -1.46 6.30
N ALA A 271 21.51 -0.55 7.18
CA ALA A 271 21.70 0.86 6.87
C ALA A 271 22.78 1.10 5.80
N GLU A 272 23.80 0.24 5.71
CA GLU A 272 24.84 0.36 4.69
C GLU A 272 24.29 0.04 3.29
N LEU A 273 23.39 -0.93 3.17
CA LEU A 273 22.74 -1.26 1.90
C LEU A 273 21.72 -0.21 1.45
N LEU A 274 21.29 0.68 2.35
CA LEU A 274 20.42 1.81 2.01
C LEU A 274 21.19 3.00 1.43
N LYS A 275 22.51 3.04 1.60
CA LYS A 275 23.33 4.10 1.01
C LYS A 275 23.26 4.00 -0.51
N GLU A 276 22.62 4.96 -1.14
CA GLU A 276 22.64 5.09 -2.59
C GLU A 276 24.03 5.62 -2.99
N ASN A 277 24.79 4.80 -3.70
CA ASN A 277 26.08 5.24 -4.26
C ASN A 277 25.89 5.97 -5.57
N ASP A 278 24.77 5.77 -6.25
CA ASP A 278 24.45 6.36 -7.54
C ASP A 278 23.16 7.19 -7.46
N CYS A 279 23.05 8.16 -8.34
CA CYS A 279 21.87 8.97 -8.54
C CYS A 279 21.45 9.01 -10.00
N THR A 280 20.15 9.05 -10.25
CA THR A 280 19.60 9.22 -11.59
C THR A 280 19.41 10.70 -11.88
N ILE A 281 20.15 11.21 -12.86
CA ILE A 281 20.05 12.59 -13.33
C ILE A 281 19.10 12.63 -14.52
N VAL A 282 18.06 13.46 -14.42
CA VAL A 282 17.16 13.73 -15.54
C VAL A 282 17.83 14.67 -16.53
N ILE A 283 17.91 14.28 -17.81
CA ILE A 283 18.45 15.14 -18.85
C ILE A 283 17.30 15.76 -19.65
N GLN A 284 17.32 17.08 -19.72
CA GLN A 284 16.37 17.87 -20.47
C GLN A 284 17.06 18.61 -21.61
N VAL A 285 16.33 18.85 -22.69
CA VAL A 285 16.68 19.76 -23.76
C VAL A 285 15.54 20.74 -23.96
N ASN A 286 15.80 22.03 -23.81
CA ASN A 286 14.80 23.09 -23.81
C ASN A 286 13.62 22.80 -22.87
N GLY A 287 13.92 22.30 -21.63
CA GLY A 287 12.94 21.99 -20.59
C GLY A 287 12.18 20.67 -20.76
N LYS A 288 12.31 19.96 -21.88
CA LYS A 288 11.65 18.68 -22.13
C LYS A 288 12.59 17.51 -21.79
N LYS A 289 12.13 16.54 -21.00
CA LYS A 289 12.88 15.32 -20.66
C LYS A 289 13.25 14.57 -21.94
N ARG A 290 14.55 14.25 -22.10
CA ARG A 290 15.11 13.54 -23.27
C ARG A 290 15.93 12.31 -22.89
N GLY A 291 16.38 12.20 -21.65
CA GLY A 291 17.15 11.05 -21.20
C GLY A 291 17.26 10.98 -19.68
N LEU A 292 17.86 9.89 -19.24
CA LEU A 292 18.27 9.63 -17.86
C LEU A 292 19.73 9.21 -17.87
N LEU A 293 20.49 9.60 -16.87
CA LEU A 293 21.88 9.25 -16.68
C LEU A 293 22.10 8.79 -15.23
N GLU A 294 22.59 7.59 -15.04
CA GLU A 294 23.01 7.09 -13.75
C GLU A 294 24.49 7.39 -13.53
N VAL A 295 24.79 8.03 -12.41
CA VAL A 295 26.16 8.39 -12.01
C VAL A 295 26.30 8.31 -10.49
N PRO A 296 27.51 8.03 -9.98
CA PRO A 296 27.78 8.13 -8.55
C PRO A 296 27.34 9.47 -7.96
N ILE A 297 26.76 9.40 -6.75
CA ILE A 297 26.36 10.61 -6.01
C ILE A 297 27.57 11.53 -5.86
N ASN A 298 27.35 12.84 -6.04
CA ASN A 298 28.37 13.88 -6.01
C ASN A 298 29.41 13.81 -7.17
N THR A 299 29.10 13.11 -8.26
CA THR A 299 29.91 13.20 -9.48
C THR A 299 30.07 14.66 -9.88
N LYS A 300 31.31 15.03 -10.27
CA LYS A 300 31.66 16.41 -10.68
C LYS A 300 30.80 16.86 -11.87
N GLU A 301 30.30 18.08 -11.83
CA GLU A 301 29.43 18.68 -12.87
C GLU A 301 29.96 18.46 -14.28
N LYS A 302 31.26 18.71 -14.49
CA LYS A 302 31.92 18.55 -15.81
C LYS A 302 31.73 17.13 -16.36
N VAL A 303 31.89 16.10 -15.51
CA VAL A 303 31.74 14.68 -15.91
C VAL A 303 30.26 14.37 -16.22
N VAL A 304 29.35 14.88 -15.41
CA VAL A 304 27.91 14.71 -15.63
C VAL A 304 27.48 15.34 -16.95
N LEU A 305 27.92 16.57 -17.24
CA LEU A 305 27.59 17.26 -18.47
C LEU A 305 28.13 16.53 -19.71
N GLU A 306 29.36 16.02 -19.65
CA GLU A 306 29.95 15.27 -20.80
C GLU A 306 29.20 13.93 -21.01
N LYS A 307 28.96 13.16 -19.95
CA LYS A 307 28.19 11.92 -20.06
C LYS A 307 26.77 12.16 -20.55
N SER A 308 26.12 13.26 -20.13
CA SER A 308 24.76 13.60 -20.55
C SER A 308 24.64 13.86 -22.05
N LYS A 309 25.68 14.39 -22.70
CA LYS A 309 25.68 14.68 -24.14
C LYS A 309 25.69 13.43 -25.02
N VAL A 310 26.31 12.33 -24.52
CA VAL A 310 26.46 11.08 -25.29
C VAL A 310 25.26 10.12 -25.08
N VAL A 311 24.30 10.45 -24.24
CA VAL A 311 23.06 9.69 -24.15
C VAL A 311 22.31 9.75 -25.48
N GLU A 312 22.03 8.60 -26.10
CA GLU A 312 21.55 8.48 -27.47
C GLU A 312 20.39 9.42 -27.82
N ASN A 313 19.36 9.46 -26.98
CA ASN A 313 18.19 10.32 -27.19
C ASN A 313 18.50 11.82 -26.98
N VAL A 314 19.57 12.16 -26.27
CA VAL A 314 19.99 13.54 -26.03
C VAL A 314 20.91 14.00 -27.17
N SER A 315 21.84 13.15 -27.59
CA SER A 315 22.80 13.46 -28.69
C SER A 315 22.09 13.83 -29.97
N LYS A 316 20.97 13.18 -30.31
CA LYS A 316 20.13 13.50 -31.49
C LYS A 316 19.65 14.97 -31.53
N TYR A 317 19.44 15.59 -30.38
CA TYR A 317 18.99 16.98 -30.27
C TYR A 317 20.14 17.98 -30.21
N ILE A 318 21.31 17.56 -29.74
CA ILE A 318 22.46 18.46 -29.52
C ILE A 318 23.38 18.46 -30.72
N ALA A 319 23.47 17.36 -31.51
CA ALA A 319 24.42 17.18 -32.60
C ALA A 319 24.38 18.30 -33.65
N ASN A 320 23.21 18.82 -33.98
CA ASN A 320 22.99 19.85 -34.99
C ASN A 320 22.57 21.20 -34.42
N SER A 321 22.84 21.46 -33.14
CA SER A 321 22.38 22.65 -32.43
C SER A 321 23.49 23.28 -31.61
N THR A 322 23.40 24.60 -31.43
CA THR A 322 24.36 25.33 -30.57
C THR A 322 23.81 25.38 -29.14
N ILE A 323 24.61 24.89 -28.19
CA ILE A 323 24.23 24.96 -26.76
C ILE A 323 24.50 26.40 -26.28
N ILE A 324 23.40 27.11 -25.95
CA ILE A 324 23.42 28.49 -25.44
C ILE A 324 23.69 28.51 -23.96
N LYS A 325 23.05 27.59 -23.19
CA LYS A 325 23.14 27.56 -21.73
C LYS A 325 23.05 26.12 -21.21
N LYS A 326 23.78 25.84 -20.14
CA LYS A 326 23.74 24.58 -19.40
C LYS A 326 23.25 24.89 -18.01
N ILE A 327 22.23 24.19 -17.55
CA ILE A 327 21.69 24.29 -16.19
C ILE A 327 21.93 22.95 -15.53
N TYR A 328 22.67 22.95 -14.41
CA TYR A 328 22.97 21.76 -13.65
C TYR A 328 22.42 21.90 -12.23
N ILE A 329 21.64 20.93 -11.80
CA ILE A 329 21.21 20.79 -10.41
C ILE A 329 21.83 19.49 -9.89
N LYS A 330 22.72 19.61 -8.92
CA LYS A 330 23.52 18.52 -8.36
C LYS A 330 22.66 17.30 -8.02
N ASN A 331 23.08 16.12 -8.48
CA ASN A 331 22.42 14.82 -8.26
C ASN A 331 20.96 14.74 -8.76
N ARG A 332 20.48 15.67 -9.59
CA ARG A 332 19.07 15.73 -9.96
C ARG A 332 18.79 15.97 -11.43
N LEU A 333 19.40 16.99 -12.03
CA LEU A 333 18.97 17.44 -13.36
C LEU A 333 20.09 18.10 -14.14
N VAL A 334 20.12 17.84 -15.44
CA VAL A 334 20.84 18.63 -16.46
C VAL A 334 19.83 19.14 -17.47
N ASN A 335 19.87 20.43 -17.82
CA ASN A 335 19.07 20.98 -18.90
C ASN A 335 19.97 21.75 -19.88
N PHE A 336 19.99 21.31 -21.13
CA PHE A 336 20.65 21.98 -22.22
C PHE A 336 19.67 22.91 -22.93
N ILE A 337 19.97 24.21 -22.96
CA ILE A 337 19.23 25.17 -23.76
C ILE A 337 19.96 25.30 -25.09
N ILE A 338 19.31 24.93 -26.16
CA ILE A 338 19.85 24.90 -27.53
C ILE A 338 19.06 25.85 -28.45
N LYS A 339 19.76 26.33 -29.48
CA LYS A 339 19.21 27.10 -30.62
C LYS A 339 19.47 26.37 -31.92
#